data_436fdda8588888c6c8b8cdbb5eaa5900
#
_entry.id   436fdda8588888c6c8b8cdbb5eaa5900
#
_cell.length_a   1.000
_cell.length_b   1.000
_cell.length_c   1.000
_cell.angle_alpha   90.00
_cell.angle_beta   90.00
_cell.angle_gamma   90.00
#
_symmetry.space_group_name_H-M   'P 1'
#
loop_
_entity.id
_entity.type
_entity.pdbx_description
1 polymer ?
#
loop_
_entity_poly.entity_id
_entity_poly.type
_entity_poly.pdbx_seq_one_letter_code
_entity_poly.pdbx_strand_id
1 'polypeptide(L)'
;SVDAQEGEEPAYRAAYEKVRERDFDNAVLAFTEFLSNYPFGRYAPNAHYWLGELYLVVEPPDPELARQNFKLLLDQYPADPKVPDALYKLGRVQFIKGNRQRSREYLDEVIREYPSHAAAQLARQFLLENF
;
A
#
# COMPACT_ATOMS: atom_id res chain seq x y z
N SER A 1 -16.22 7.55 7.93
CA SER A 1 -15.79 7.49 6.52
C SER A 1 -16.18 8.77 5.80
N VAL A 2 -15.49 9.05 4.74
CA VAL A 2 -15.67 10.27 3.94
C VAL A 2 -16.42 9.91 2.67
N ASP A 3 -17.38 10.76 2.27
CA ASP A 3 -18.06 10.59 0.99
C ASP A 3 -17.11 10.92 -0.16
N ALA A 4 -17.31 10.27 -1.31
CA ALA A 4 -16.55 10.56 -2.50
C ALA A 4 -16.87 11.97 -2.99
N GLN A 5 -15.84 12.70 -3.43
CA GLN A 5 -15.98 14.01 -4.03
C GLN A 5 -16.51 13.87 -5.47
N GLU A 6 -16.99 14.98 -6.04
CA GLU A 6 -17.46 14.98 -7.41
C GLU A 6 -16.32 14.58 -8.35
N GLY A 7 -16.57 13.59 -9.20
CA GLY A 7 -15.58 13.07 -10.15
C GLY A 7 -14.56 12.12 -9.54
N GLU A 8 -14.54 11.96 -8.23
CA GLU A 8 -13.53 11.15 -7.56
C GLU A 8 -13.63 9.66 -7.93
N GLU A 9 -14.82 9.09 -7.81
CA GLU A 9 -14.98 7.65 -8.04
C GLU A 9 -14.64 7.26 -9.48
N PRO A 10 -15.12 7.96 -10.52
CA PRO A 10 -14.72 7.64 -11.88
C PRO A 10 -13.21 7.77 -12.12
N ALA A 11 -12.57 8.78 -11.52
CA ALA A 11 -11.11 8.96 -11.64
C ALA A 11 -10.35 7.82 -10.99
N TYR A 12 -10.79 7.39 -9.80
CA TYR A 12 -10.18 6.25 -9.12
C TYR A 12 -10.36 4.97 -9.95
N ARG A 13 -11.57 4.77 -10.47
CA ARG A 13 -11.88 3.57 -11.27
C ARG A 13 -11.04 3.52 -12.54
N ALA A 14 -10.82 4.67 -13.19
CA ALA A 14 -9.97 4.74 -14.38
C ALA A 14 -8.52 4.38 -14.05
N ALA A 15 -8.01 4.86 -12.92
CA ALA A 15 -6.66 4.50 -12.46
C ALA A 15 -6.54 3.01 -12.14
N TYR A 16 -7.54 2.47 -11.45
CA TYR A 16 -7.57 1.05 -11.10
C TYR A 16 -7.63 0.17 -12.36
N GLU A 17 -8.33 0.60 -13.40
CA GLU A 17 -8.40 -0.15 -14.65
C GLU A 17 -7.01 -0.33 -15.27
N LYS A 18 -6.11 0.64 -15.12
CA LYS A 18 -4.73 0.50 -15.57
C LYS A 18 -4.01 -0.64 -14.84
N VAL A 19 -4.29 -0.83 -13.55
CA VAL A 19 -3.74 -1.97 -12.80
C VAL A 19 -4.25 -3.28 -13.39
N ARG A 20 -5.56 -3.35 -13.66
CA ARG A 20 -6.16 -4.56 -14.22
C ARG A 20 -5.58 -4.91 -15.60
N GLU A 21 -5.29 -3.89 -16.39
CA GLU A 21 -4.66 -4.06 -17.71
C GLU A 21 -3.17 -4.36 -17.61
N ARG A 22 -2.60 -4.36 -16.43
CA ARG A 22 -1.16 -4.52 -16.16
C ARG A 22 -0.33 -3.42 -16.81
N ASP A 23 -0.93 -2.25 -17.01
CA ASP A 23 -0.28 -1.06 -17.53
C ASP A 23 0.27 -0.26 -16.35
N PHE A 24 1.34 -0.80 -15.74
CA PHE A 24 1.77 -0.34 -14.41
C PHE A 24 2.37 1.07 -14.43
N ASP A 25 3.11 1.42 -15.47
CA ASP A 25 3.68 2.78 -15.57
C ASP A 25 2.57 3.83 -15.66
N ASN A 26 1.56 3.58 -16.48
CA ASN A 26 0.43 4.49 -16.60
C ASN A 26 -0.46 4.45 -15.37
N ALA A 27 -0.54 3.33 -14.67
CA ALA A 27 -1.26 3.25 -13.39
C ALA A 27 -0.61 4.18 -12.35
N VAL A 28 0.74 4.21 -12.28
CA VAL A 28 1.43 5.13 -11.38
C VAL A 28 1.07 6.57 -11.70
N LEU A 29 1.11 6.95 -12.98
CA LEU A 29 0.75 8.30 -13.40
C LEU A 29 -0.69 8.63 -13.04
N ALA A 30 -1.62 7.70 -13.30
CA ALA A 30 -3.04 7.91 -13.05
C ALA A 30 -3.33 8.08 -11.55
N PHE A 31 -2.75 7.24 -10.69
CA PHE A 31 -2.95 7.37 -9.24
C PHE A 31 -2.28 8.62 -8.68
N THR A 32 -1.13 9.01 -9.22
CA THR A 32 -0.46 10.24 -8.81
C THR A 32 -1.32 11.46 -9.15
N GLU A 33 -1.87 11.50 -10.37
CA GLU A 33 -2.79 12.55 -10.76
C GLU A 33 -4.07 12.53 -9.93
N PHE A 34 -4.60 11.33 -9.67
CA PHE A 34 -5.78 11.17 -8.79
C PHE A 34 -5.54 11.83 -7.44
N LEU A 35 -4.40 11.57 -6.80
CA LEU A 35 -4.09 12.13 -5.49
C LEU A 35 -3.85 13.63 -5.55
N SER A 36 -3.36 14.15 -6.67
CA SER A 36 -3.22 15.58 -6.87
C SER A 36 -4.59 16.27 -6.86
N ASN A 37 -5.58 15.64 -7.47
CA ASN A 37 -6.93 16.19 -7.57
C ASN A 37 -7.81 15.91 -6.33
N TYR A 38 -7.58 14.78 -5.67
CA TYR A 38 -8.40 14.34 -4.53
C TYR A 38 -7.52 13.89 -3.36
N PRO A 39 -6.65 14.78 -2.82
CA PRO A 39 -5.64 14.38 -1.82
C PRO A 39 -6.23 13.83 -0.53
N PHE A 40 -7.48 14.22 -0.19
CA PHE A 40 -8.13 13.80 1.04
C PHE A 40 -9.48 13.13 0.75
N GLY A 41 -9.68 12.63 -0.46
CA GLY A 41 -10.92 12.02 -0.87
C GLY A 41 -11.11 10.63 -0.26
N ARG A 42 -12.30 10.08 -0.49
CA ARG A 42 -12.68 8.77 0.02
C ARG A 42 -11.72 7.67 -0.44
N TYR A 43 -11.22 7.75 -1.66
CA TYR A 43 -10.35 6.72 -2.25
C TYR A 43 -8.86 7.06 -2.12
N ALA A 44 -8.50 8.14 -1.41
CA ALA A 44 -7.09 8.48 -1.22
C ALA A 44 -6.29 7.38 -0.54
N PRO A 45 -6.77 6.75 0.56
CA PRO A 45 -6.02 5.64 1.16
C PRO A 45 -5.83 4.47 0.19
N ASN A 46 -6.86 4.16 -0.61
CA ASN A 46 -6.75 3.11 -1.63
C ASN A 46 -5.67 3.46 -2.66
N ALA A 47 -5.63 4.72 -3.09
CA ALA A 47 -4.63 5.16 -4.08
C ALA A 47 -3.22 5.06 -3.52
N HIS A 48 -3.00 5.43 -2.27
CA HIS A 48 -1.70 5.27 -1.63
C HIS A 48 -1.30 3.81 -1.53
N TYR A 49 -2.24 2.92 -1.21
CA TYR A 49 -1.96 1.50 -1.17
C TYR A 49 -1.53 0.99 -2.56
N TRP A 50 -2.26 1.36 -3.61
CA TRP A 50 -1.91 0.94 -4.97
C TRP A 50 -0.56 1.50 -5.41
N LEU A 51 -0.26 2.75 -5.10
CA LEU A 51 1.06 3.31 -5.43
C LEU A 51 2.17 2.55 -4.71
N GLY A 52 1.96 2.18 -3.44
CA GLY A 52 2.92 1.34 -2.74
C GLY A 52 3.20 0.04 -3.49
N GLU A 53 2.13 -0.64 -3.92
CA GLU A 53 2.24 -1.89 -4.68
C GLU A 53 2.92 -1.68 -6.04
N LEU A 54 2.50 -0.63 -6.74
CA LEU A 54 2.98 -0.35 -8.10
C LEU A 54 4.48 -0.04 -8.12
N TYR A 55 4.97 0.73 -7.15
CA TYR A 55 6.40 1.04 -7.08
C TYR A 55 7.27 -0.19 -6.84
N LEU A 56 6.70 -1.29 -6.39
CA LEU A 56 7.44 -2.55 -6.25
C LEU A 56 7.48 -3.37 -7.53
N VAL A 57 6.57 -3.13 -8.47
CA VAL A 57 6.46 -3.93 -9.69
C VAL A 57 6.88 -3.20 -10.97
N VAL A 58 7.00 -1.87 -10.95
CA VAL A 58 7.52 -1.13 -12.11
C VAL A 58 9.01 -1.40 -12.30
N GLU A 59 9.52 -1.11 -13.49
CA GLU A 59 10.94 -1.29 -13.82
C GLU A 59 11.60 0.07 -14.09
N PRO A 60 12.63 0.45 -13.32
CA PRO A 60 13.13 -0.26 -12.13
C PRO A 60 12.19 -0.06 -10.93
N PRO A 61 12.14 -1.02 -9.99
CA PRO A 61 11.30 -0.82 -8.81
C PRO A 61 11.87 0.29 -7.92
N ASP A 62 10.98 0.91 -7.15
CA ASP A 62 11.37 1.98 -6.23
C ASP A 62 10.85 1.66 -4.82
N PRO A 63 11.61 0.87 -4.03
CA PRO A 63 11.18 0.50 -2.69
C PRO A 63 10.99 1.69 -1.75
N GLU A 64 11.71 2.78 -1.95
CA GLU A 64 11.57 3.95 -1.09
C GLU A 64 10.24 4.67 -1.32
N LEU A 65 9.84 4.86 -2.58
CA LEU A 65 8.52 5.43 -2.88
C LEU A 65 7.40 4.47 -2.44
N ALA A 66 7.62 3.16 -2.57
CA ALA A 66 6.67 2.18 -2.02
C ALA A 66 6.51 2.37 -0.52
N ARG A 67 7.62 2.47 0.22
CA ARG A 67 7.61 2.70 1.66
C ARG A 67 6.85 3.97 2.02
N GLN A 68 7.13 5.06 1.31
CA GLN A 68 6.50 6.35 1.60
C GLN A 68 4.98 6.27 1.49
N ASN A 69 4.47 5.62 0.46
CA ASN A 69 3.03 5.52 0.25
C ASN A 69 2.37 4.61 1.29
N PHE A 70 2.95 3.47 1.61
CA PHE A 70 2.41 2.59 2.66
C PHE A 70 2.47 3.28 4.02
N LYS A 71 3.57 3.98 4.34
CA LYS A 71 3.70 4.69 5.62
C LYS A 71 2.70 5.83 5.75
N LEU A 72 2.46 6.56 4.66
CA LEU A 72 1.48 7.62 4.63
C LEU A 72 0.08 7.08 4.97
N LEU A 73 -0.25 5.91 4.42
CA LEU A 73 -1.53 5.27 4.72
C LEU A 73 -1.66 4.99 6.22
N LEU A 74 -0.62 4.42 6.85
CA LEU A 74 -0.64 4.14 8.28
C LEU A 74 -0.78 5.41 9.10
N ASP A 75 -0.04 6.46 8.73
CA ASP A 75 0.04 7.67 9.54
C ASP A 75 -1.22 8.54 9.42
N GLN A 76 -1.79 8.63 8.24
CA GLN A 76 -2.93 9.51 7.99
C GLN A 76 -4.28 8.79 8.02
N TYR A 77 -4.30 7.48 7.83
CA TYR A 77 -5.53 6.70 7.76
C TYR A 77 -5.44 5.45 8.66
N PRO A 78 -5.17 5.63 9.97
CA PRO A 78 -4.91 4.47 10.85
C PRO A 78 -6.08 3.52 11.03
N ALA A 79 -7.31 3.97 10.73
CA ALA A 79 -8.50 3.12 10.84
C ALA A 79 -8.93 2.51 9.51
N ASP A 80 -8.17 2.75 8.43
CA ASP A 80 -8.55 2.24 7.12
C ASP A 80 -8.41 0.71 7.08
N PRO A 81 -9.35 0.00 6.40
CA PRO A 81 -9.27 -1.46 6.28
C PRO A 81 -8.01 -1.98 5.60
N LYS A 82 -7.28 -1.14 4.88
CA LYS A 82 -6.02 -1.52 4.22
C LYS A 82 -4.81 -1.47 5.14
N VAL A 83 -4.95 -0.96 6.36
CA VAL A 83 -3.82 -0.83 7.29
C VAL A 83 -3.10 -2.16 7.54
N PRO A 84 -3.79 -3.28 7.81
CA PRO A 84 -3.08 -4.55 8.00
C PRO A 84 -2.28 -4.98 6.78
N ASP A 85 -2.84 -4.79 5.58
CA ASP A 85 -2.12 -5.09 4.34
C ASP A 85 -0.89 -4.20 4.19
N ALA A 86 -1.01 -2.91 4.50
CA ALA A 86 0.10 -1.96 4.41
C ALA A 86 1.21 -2.30 5.40
N LEU A 87 0.86 -2.74 6.62
CA LEU A 87 1.86 -3.19 7.60
C LEU A 87 2.67 -4.38 7.06
N TYR A 88 1.98 -5.37 6.52
CA TYR A 88 2.65 -6.53 5.94
C TYR A 88 3.58 -6.10 4.79
N LYS A 89 3.09 -5.23 3.90
CA LYS A 89 3.90 -4.75 2.78
C LYS A 89 5.11 -3.94 3.25
N LEU A 90 4.96 -3.13 4.28
CA LEU A 90 6.09 -2.42 4.88
C LEU A 90 7.14 -3.37 5.42
N GLY A 91 6.69 -4.47 6.04
CA GLY A 91 7.62 -5.51 6.47
C GLY A 91 8.43 -6.06 5.29
N ARG A 92 7.76 -6.34 4.19
CA ARG A 92 8.44 -6.85 2.99
C ARG A 92 9.36 -5.82 2.36
N VAL A 93 8.93 -4.57 2.29
CA VAL A 93 9.75 -3.47 1.75
C VAL A 93 11.04 -3.31 2.56
N GLN A 94 10.93 -3.32 3.88
CA GLN A 94 12.11 -3.20 4.74
C GLN A 94 13.05 -4.39 4.57
N PHE A 95 12.50 -5.57 4.36
CA PHE A 95 13.32 -6.76 4.09
C PHE A 95 14.09 -6.59 2.77
N ILE A 96 13.42 -6.12 1.72
CA ILE A 96 14.05 -5.86 0.41
C ILE A 96 15.18 -4.84 0.56
N LYS A 97 14.99 -3.82 1.41
CA LYS A 97 16.00 -2.79 1.66
C LYS A 97 17.14 -3.27 2.55
N GLY A 98 17.08 -4.49 3.06
CA GLY A 98 18.11 -5.04 3.95
C GLY A 98 17.94 -4.68 5.41
N ASN A 99 16.82 -4.07 5.80
CA ASN A 99 16.56 -3.65 7.17
C ASN A 99 15.78 -4.73 7.90
N ARG A 100 16.44 -5.84 8.26
CA ARG A 100 15.78 -7.02 8.82
C ARG A 100 15.04 -6.73 10.12
N GLN A 101 15.64 -5.94 11.01
CA GLN A 101 15.00 -5.63 12.30
C GLN A 101 13.71 -4.82 12.08
N ARG A 102 13.75 -3.80 11.24
CA ARG A 102 12.57 -3.01 10.94
C ARG A 102 11.49 -3.85 10.25
N SER A 103 11.92 -4.72 9.34
CA SER A 103 11.01 -5.68 8.70
C SER A 103 10.28 -6.50 9.75
N ARG A 104 11.02 -7.09 10.68
CA ARG A 104 10.41 -7.92 11.73
C ARG A 104 9.45 -7.13 12.59
N GLU A 105 9.77 -5.89 12.93
CA GLU A 105 8.89 -5.05 13.74
C GLU A 105 7.53 -4.86 13.07
N TYR A 106 7.50 -4.58 11.76
CA TYR A 106 6.24 -4.43 11.04
C TYR A 106 5.46 -5.75 10.98
N LEU A 107 6.17 -6.86 10.70
CA LEU A 107 5.50 -8.17 10.62
C LEU A 107 4.93 -8.59 11.97
N ASP A 108 5.67 -8.37 13.06
CA ASP A 108 5.17 -8.64 14.41
C ASP A 108 3.98 -7.77 14.76
N GLU A 109 3.99 -6.52 14.30
CA GLU A 109 2.88 -5.59 14.58
C GLU A 109 1.57 -6.08 13.94
N VAL A 110 1.61 -6.47 12.66
CA VAL A 110 0.37 -6.94 12.02
C VAL A 110 -0.15 -8.22 12.65
N ILE A 111 0.74 -9.11 13.09
CA ILE A 111 0.35 -10.34 13.78
C ILE A 111 -0.27 -10.04 15.14
N ARG A 112 0.30 -9.08 15.88
CA ARG A 112 -0.17 -8.72 17.22
C ARG A 112 -1.49 -7.95 17.18
N GLU A 113 -1.58 -6.95 16.26
CA GLU A 113 -2.73 -6.05 16.24
C GLU A 113 -3.90 -6.58 15.40
N TYR A 114 -3.62 -7.44 14.43
CA TYR A 114 -4.64 -7.94 13.50
C TYR A 114 -4.52 -9.46 13.32
N PRO A 115 -4.54 -10.23 14.43
CA PRO A 115 -4.19 -11.68 14.38
C PRO A 115 -5.08 -12.51 13.48
N SER A 116 -6.33 -12.08 13.26
CA SER A 116 -7.29 -12.84 12.44
C SER A 116 -7.31 -12.41 10.98
N HIS A 117 -6.58 -11.36 10.63
CA HIS A 117 -6.56 -10.84 9.27
C HIS A 117 -5.66 -11.68 8.37
N ALA A 118 -6.01 -11.75 7.08
CA ALA A 118 -5.20 -12.48 6.10
C ALA A 118 -3.75 -11.97 6.06
N ALA A 119 -3.55 -10.65 6.27
CA ALA A 119 -2.21 -10.08 6.29
C ALA A 119 -1.34 -10.65 7.42
N ALA A 120 -1.94 -10.96 8.58
CA ALA A 120 -1.20 -11.59 9.68
C ALA A 120 -0.75 -13.00 9.29
N GLN A 121 -1.58 -13.73 8.56
CA GLN A 121 -1.22 -15.05 8.05
C GLN A 121 -0.02 -14.98 7.10
N LEU A 122 -0.07 -14.01 6.18
CA LEU A 122 1.04 -13.77 5.26
C LEU A 122 2.32 -13.38 6.02
N ALA A 123 2.18 -12.56 7.08
CA ALA A 123 3.32 -12.16 7.89
C ALA A 123 3.95 -13.35 8.61
N ARG A 124 3.13 -14.25 9.18
CA ARG A 124 3.64 -15.46 9.84
C ARG A 124 4.40 -16.33 8.85
N GLN A 125 3.84 -16.52 7.66
CA GLN A 125 4.49 -17.31 6.63
C GLN A 125 5.81 -16.69 6.19
N PHE A 126 5.84 -15.37 6.02
CA PHE A 126 7.05 -14.67 5.63
C PHE A 126 8.14 -14.82 6.68
N LEU A 127 7.78 -14.72 7.97
CA LEU A 127 8.74 -14.92 9.06
C LEU A 127 9.32 -16.33 9.04
N LEU A 128 8.47 -17.34 8.82
CA LEU A 128 8.93 -18.73 8.75
C LEU A 128 9.90 -18.94 7.60
N GLU A 129 9.69 -18.31 6.46
CA GLU A 129 10.48 -18.53 5.25
C GLU A 129 11.77 -17.73 5.22
N ASN A 130 11.84 -16.59 5.92
CA ASN A 130 12.93 -15.64 5.71
C ASN A 130 13.72 -15.27 6.98
N PHE A 131 13.27 -15.72 8.14
CA PHE A 131 13.96 -15.36 9.41
C PHE A 131 14.44 -16.57 10.20
#